data_81063640bc33dd6fce4acaf01749a128
#
_entry.id   81063640bc33dd6fce4acaf01749a128
#
_cell.length_a   1.000
_cell.length_b   1.000
_cell.length_c   1.000
_cell.angle_alpha   90.00
_cell.angle_beta   90.00
_cell.angle_gamma   90.00
#
_symmetry.space_group_name_H-M   'P 1'
#
loop_
_entity.id
_entity.type
_entity.pdbx_description
1 polymer ?
#
loop_
_entity_poly.entity_id
_entity_poly.type
_entity_poly.pdbx_seq_one_letter_code
_entity_poly.pdbx_strand_id
1 'polypeptide(L)'
;MNNPLLTTLEIIETLSRGDSTLLALGDQFDISPATVRRCIAEARLIGADIVSLKVGATWRFTLANWGDCQKLCLRWIELEKTRSIV
;
A
#
# COMPACT_ATOMS: atom_id res chain seq x y z
N MET A 1 6.12 12.81 11.20
CA MET A 1 5.31 11.77 11.85
C MET A 1 4.53 11.00 10.80
N ASN A 2 4.64 9.70 10.81
CA ASN A 2 4.00 8.88 9.78
C ASN A 2 2.51 8.70 10.08
N ASN A 3 1.70 8.94 9.06
CA ASN A 3 0.28 8.64 9.11
C ASN A 3 0.08 7.19 8.63
N PRO A 4 -0.33 6.25 9.51
CA PRO A 4 -0.48 4.85 9.11
C PRO A 4 -1.45 4.65 7.94
N LEU A 5 -2.53 5.42 7.92
CA LEU A 5 -3.48 5.34 6.82
C LEU A 5 -2.86 5.80 5.51
N LEU A 6 -2.08 6.89 5.53
CA LEU A 6 -1.40 7.37 4.34
C LEU A 6 -0.41 6.33 3.82
N THR A 7 0.34 5.68 4.70
CA THR A 7 1.26 4.62 4.31
C THR A 7 0.50 3.48 3.63
N THR A 8 -0.64 3.07 4.17
CA THR A 8 -1.49 2.05 3.58
C THR A 8 -1.91 2.45 2.16
N LEU A 9 -2.35 3.69 1.98
CA LEU A 9 -2.79 4.19 0.67
C LEU A 9 -1.63 4.26 -0.33
N GLU A 10 -0.45 4.65 0.13
CA GLU A 10 0.73 4.71 -0.73
C GLU A 10 1.18 3.31 -1.17
N ILE A 11 1.05 2.32 -0.29
CA ILE A 11 1.33 0.93 -0.65
C ILE A 11 0.38 0.46 -1.74
N ILE A 12 -0.91 0.76 -1.63
CA ILE A 12 -1.89 0.42 -2.66
C ILE A 12 -1.50 1.07 -3.99
N GLU A 13 -1.14 2.34 -3.99
CA GLU A 13 -0.71 3.04 -5.19
C GLU A 13 0.52 2.38 -5.80
N THR A 14 1.50 2.02 -4.97
CA THR A 14 2.71 1.33 -5.44
C THR A 14 2.36 0.03 -6.13
N LEU A 15 1.47 -0.76 -5.53
CA LEU A 15 1.05 -2.03 -6.11
C LEU A 15 0.23 -1.86 -7.39
N SER A 16 -0.42 -0.71 -7.56
CA SER A 16 -1.15 -0.42 -8.80
C SER A 16 -0.21 -0.21 -9.99
N ARG A 17 1.05 0.14 -9.73
CA ARG A 17 2.06 0.34 -10.77
C ARG A 17 2.79 -0.94 -11.12
N GLY A 18 2.75 -1.93 -10.25
CA GLY A 18 3.41 -3.21 -10.48
C GLY A 18 3.52 -4.03 -9.21
N ASP A 19 3.80 -5.30 -9.36
CA ASP A 19 3.97 -6.20 -8.24
C ASP A 19 5.13 -5.75 -7.36
N SER A 20 5.03 -6.06 -6.06
CA SER A 20 6.13 -5.84 -5.14
C SER A 20 6.20 -6.95 -4.11
N THR A 21 7.34 -7.06 -3.45
CA THR A 21 7.54 -8.07 -2.41
C THR A 21 7.39 -7.44 -1.03
N LEU A 22 7.18 -8.30 -0.03
CA LEU A 22 7.10 -7.87 1.35
C LEU A 22 8.34 -7.07 1.76
N LEU A 23 9.53 -7.57 1.39
CA LEU A 23 10.79 -6.92 1.74
C LEU A 23 10.98 -5.59 0.99
N ALA A 24 10.63 -5.57 -0.30
CA ALA A 24 10.75 -4.35 -1.09
C ALA A 24 9.85 -3.24 -0.56
N LEU A 25 8.62 -3.56 -0.17
CA LEU A 25 7.71 -2.59 0.42
C LEU A 25 8.24 -2.09 1.77
N GLY A 26 8.78 -2.98 2.59
CA GLY A 26 9.38 -2.59 3.85
C GLY A 26 10.54 -1.62 3.68
N ASP A 27 11.40 -1.88 2.71
CA ASP A 27 12.53 -1.01 2.41
C ASP A 27 12.09 0.34 1.83
N GLN A 28 11.10 0.31 0.92
CA GLN A 28 10.62 1.52 0.27
C GLN A 28 10.00 2.50 1.25
N PHE A 29 9.27 2.01 2.22
CA PHE A 29 8.56 2.84 3.20
C PHE A 29 9.26 2.90 4.56
N ASP A 30 10.40 2.23 4.70
CA ASP A 30 11.18 2.17 5.93
C ASP A 30 10.33 1.68 7.11
N ILE A 31 9.65 0.56 6.89
CA ILE A 31 8.79 -0.08 7.89
C ILE A 31 9.10 -1.58 7.98
N SER A 32 8.74 -2.18 9.10
CA SER A 32 8.98 -3.61 9.32
C SER A 32 8.06 -4.47 8.45
N PRO A 33 8.44 -5.73 8.17
CA PRO A 33 7.55 -6.65 7.48
C PRO A 33 6.19 -6.83 8.16
N ALA A 34 6.17 -6.83 9.49
CA ALA A 34 4.91 -6.93 10.23
C ALA A 34 4.01 -5.72 9.96
N THR A 35 4.60 -4.53 9.85
CA THR A 35 3.84 -3.31 9.53
C THR A 35 3.33 -3.35 8.10
N VAL A 36 4.13 -3.87 7.15
CA VAL A 36 3.67 -4.05 5.77
C VAL A 36 2.44 -4.96 5.73
N ARG A 37 2.49 -6.09 6.43
CA ARG A 37 1.35 -7.02 6.48
C ARG A 37 0.11 -6.37 7.06
N ARG A 38 0.26 -5.55 8.09
CA ARG A 38 -0.85 -4.82 8.68
C ARG A 38 -1.43 -3.83 7.69
N CYS A 39 -0.60 -3.10 6.96
CA CYS A 39 -1.07 -2.18 5.92
C CYS A 39 -1.81 -2.91 4.81
N ILE A 40 -1.34 -4.08 4.39
CA ILE A 40 -2.03 -4.90 3.40
C ILE A 40 -3.42 -5.31 3.91
N ALA A 41 -3.51 -5.73 5.18
CA ALA A 41 -4.79 -6.09 5.79
C ALA A 41 -5.74 -4.90 5.83
N GLU A 42 -5.25 -3.73 6.21
CA GLU A 42 -6.06 -2.51 6.21
C GLU A 42 -6.52 -2.13 4.81
N ALA A 43 -5.65 -2.28 3.82
CA ALA A 43 -6.00 -2.00 2.43
C ALA A 43 -7.16 -2.88 1.98
N ARG A 44 -7.14 -4.16 2.36
CA ARG A 44 -8.24 -5.07 2.04
C ARG A 44 -9.54 -4.66 2.72
N LEU A 45 -9.46 -4.16 3.95
CA LEU A 45 -10.64 -3.71 4.68
C LEU A 45 -11.31 -2.50 4.03
N ILE A 46 -10.54 -1.62 3.39
CA ILE A 46 -11.11 -0.45 2.71
C ILE A 46 -11.47 -0.73 1.25
N GLY A 47 -11.38 -1.97 0.81
CA GLY A 47 -11.90 -2.40 -0.47
C GLY A 47 -10.88 -2.78 -1.54
N ALA A 48 -9.59 -2.62 -1.29
CA ALA A 48 -8.57 -3.00 -2.27
C ALA A 48 -8.45 -4.52 -2.35
N ASP A 49 -8.45 -5.05 -3.55
CA ASP A 49 -8.28 -6.49 -3.77
C ASP A 49 -6.80 -6.77 -4.03
N ILE A 50 -6.08 -7.11 -2.97
CA ILE A 50 -4.66 -7.41 -3.03
C ILE A 50 -4.48 -8.92 -2.93
N VAL A 51 -3.87 -9.49 -3.98
CA VAL A 51 -3.55 -10.91 -4.04
C VAL A 51 -2.15 -11.12 -3.54
N SER A 52 -1.98 -12.06 -2.61
CA SER A 52 -0.67 -12.46 -2.13
C SER A 52 -0.31 -13.82 -2.69
N LEU A 53 0.92 -13.94 -3.18
CA LEU A 53 1.43 -15.16 -3.77
C LEU A 53 2.80 -15.47 -3.18
N LYS A 54 2.97 -16.68 -2.71
CA LYS A 54 4.28 -17.12 -2.20
C LYS A 54 5.10 -17.69 -3.36
N VAL A 55 6.25 -17.08 -3.62
CA VAL A 55 7.19 -17.51 -4.65
C VAL A 55 8.50 -17.84 -3.94
N GLY A 56 8.79 -19.14 -3.79
CA GLY A 56 9.93 -19.58 -2.98
C GLY A 56 9.72 -19.18 -1.53
N ALA A 57 10.68 -18.46 -0.95
CA ALA A 57 10.61 -17.95 0.41
C ALA A 57 10.05 -16.54 0.51
N THR A 58 9.61 -15.97 -0.60
CA THR A 58 9.21 -14.55 -0.67
C THR A 58 7.72 -14.42 -0.92
N TRP A 59 7.08 -13.51 -0.21
CA TRP A 59 5.70 -13.12 -0.48
C TRP A 59 5.68 -11.96 -1.47
N ARG A 60 4.90 -12.12 -2.54
CA ARG A 60 4.69 -11.10 -3.56
C ARG A 60 3.24 -10.65 -3.53
N PHE A 61 3.04 -9.34 -3.65
CA PHE A 61 1.71 -8.74 -3.62
C PHE A 61 1.39 -8.08 -4.96
N THR A 62 0.15 -8.22 -5.37
CA THR A 62 -0.37 -7.65 -6.62
C THR A 62 -1.72 -7.03 -6.35
N LEU A 63 -1.94 -5.82 -6.84
CA LEU A 63 -3.26 -5.20 -6.78
C LEU A 63 -4.09 -5.69 -7.96
N ALA A 64 -5.08 -6.55 -7.68
CA ALA A 64 -5.99 -7.06 -8.70
C ALA A 64 -7.08 -6.05 -9.05
N ASN A 65 -7.56 -5.30 -8.04
CA ASN A 65 -8.61 -4.32 -8.24
C ASN A 65 -8.54 -3.27 -7.12
N TRP A 66 -8.70 -2.01 -7.48
CA TRP A 66 -8.77 -0.93 -6.49
C TRP A 66 -10.00 -1.02 -5.62
N GLY A 67 -11.10 -1.57 -6.14
CA GLY A 67 -12.39 -1.54 -5.47
C GLY A 67 -12.89 -0.12 -5.29
N ASP A 68 -13.59 0.11 -4.20
CA ASP A 68 -14.15 1.42 -3.89
C ASP A 68 -13.13 2.39 -3.32
N CYS A 69 -11.91 1.94 -3.05
CA CYS A 69 -10.92 2.77 -2.38
C CYS A 69 -10.10 3.65 -3.34
N GLN A 70 -10.26 3.48 -4.65
CA GLN A 70 -9.41 4.20 -5.62
C GLN A 70 -9.52 5.71 -5.48
N LYS A 71 -10.72 6.24 -5.51
CA LYS A 71 -10.91 7.69 -5.41
C LYS A 71 -10.44 8.24 -4.08
N LEU A 72 -10.73 7.52 -3.01
CA LEU A 72 -10.31 7.92 -1.67
C LEU A 72 -8.79 7.92 -1.55
N CYS A 73 -8.16 6.88 -2.05
CA CYS A 73 -6.72 6.70 -2.00
C CYS A 73 -6.00 7.84 -2.74
N LEU A 74 -6.36 8.07 -3.99
CA LEU A 74 -5.72 9.09 -4.81
C LEU A 74 -5.96 10.49 -4.24
N ARG A 75 -7.15 10.76 -3.73
CA ARG A 75 -7.49 12.03 -3.14
C ARG A 75 -6.68 12.29 -1.87
N TRP A 76 -6.50 11.29 -1.03
CA TRP A 76 -5.71 11.43 0.20
C TRP A 76 -4.25 11.73 -0.10
N ILE A 77 -3.67 11.00 -1.05
CA ILE A 77 -2.29 11.20 -1.44
C ILE A 77 -2.10 12.60 -2.01
N GLU A 78 -3.01 13.04 -2.87
CA GLU A 78 -2.97 14.35 -3.48
C GLU A 78 -3.07 15.46 -2.43
N LEU A 79 -3.97 15.34 -1.47
CA LEU A 79 -4.13 16.32 -0.40
C LEU A 79 -2.87 16.42 0.46
N GLU A 80 -2.23 15.31 0.78
CA GLU A 80 -1.00 15.32 1.56
C GLU A 80 0.14 15.97 0.79
N LYS A 81 0.25 15.72 -0.51
CA LYS A 81 1.25 16.37 -1.34
C LYS A 81 1.04 17.88 -1.40
N THR A 82 -0.21 18.31 -1.53
CA THR A 82 -0.55 19.72 -1.55
C THR A 82 -0.22 20.38 -0.21
N ARG A 83 -0.52 19.70 0.88
CA ARG A 83 -0.21 20.20 2.23
C ARG A 83 1.28 20.37 2.43
N SER A 84 2.09 19.49 1.86
CA SER A 84 3.54 19.53 2.00
C SER A 84 4.19 20.71 1.25
N ILE A 85 3.53 21.24 0.25
CA ILE A 85 4.04 22.34 -0.57
C ILE A 85 3.83 23.69 0.11
N VAL A 86 2.87 23.80 0.98
CA VAL A 86 2.56 25.04 1.70
C VAL A 86 3.47 25.24 2.95
#